data_f6d1b8782dccb974aa7cfef69eddf1a8
#
_entry.id   f6d1b8782dccb974aa7cfef69eddf1a8
#
_cell.length_a   1.000
_cell.length_b   1.000
_cell.length_c   1.000
_cell.angle_alpha   90.00
_cell.angle_beta   90.00
_cell.angle_gamma   90.00
#
_symmetry.space_group_name_H-M   'P 1'
#
loop_
_entity.id
_entity.type
_entity.pdbx_description
1 polymer ?
#
loop_
_entity_poly.entity_id
_entity_poly.type
_entity_poly.pdbx_seq_one_letter_code
_entity_poly.pdbx_strand_id
1 'polypeptide(L)'
;MEAKAIANTVRITPRKARLVVDLIRNKDVAEAKAILKLTNKMATEVVLKVLNSACANAEHNYNMDSNSLFVKECYVTDGIRMKRMLPRAKGRGDVIQKRTCNVTVVVAEKESK
;
A
#
# COMPACT_ATOMS: atom_id res chain seq x y z
N MET A 1 0.07 -21.05 0.79
CA MET A 1 0.42 -20.24 1.97
C MET A 1 0.60 -18.78 1.57
N GLU A 2 0.12 -17.87 2.37
CA GLU A 2 0.12 -16.45 2.07
C GLU A 2 0.68 -15.66 3.25
N ALA A 3 1.33 -14.54 2.96
CA ALA A 3 1.77 -13.61 3.98
C ALA A 3 1.21 -12.23 3.65
N LYS A 4 0.85 -11.49 4.68
CA LYS A 4 0.15 -10.21 4.54
C LYS A 4 0.84 -9.14 5.36
N ALA A 5 0.84 -7.92 4.85
CA ALA A 5 1.23 -6.74 5.62
C ALA A 5 0.23 -5.62 5.36
N ILE A 6 -0.02 -4.83 6.38
CA ILE A 6 -0.99 -3.74 6.33
C ILE A 6 -0.34 -2.48 6.90
N ALA A 7 -0.47 -1.36 6.20
CA ALA A 7 -0.15 -0.05 6.73
C ALA A 7 -1.47 0.65 7.04
N ASN A 8 -1.72 0.94 8.31
CA ASN A 8 -2.95 1.59 8.75
C ASN A 8 -2.78 3.10 8.83
N THR A 9 -3.84 3.81 8.53
CA THR A 9 -3.92 5.26 8.71
C THR A 9 -2.78 6.00 7.99
N VAL A 10 -2.61 5.67 6.72
CA VAL A 10 -1.65 6.34 5.85
C VAL A 10 -2.26 7.68 5.40
N ARG A 11 -1.51 8.76 5.53
CA ARG A 11 -2.00 10.11 5.22
C ARG A 11 -1.90 10.42 3.73
N ILE A 12 -2.56 9.61 2.94
CA ILE A 12 -2.67 9.73 1.49
C ILE A 12 -4.12 9.41 1.14
N THR A 13 -4.68 10.10 0.15
CA THR A 13 -6.05 9.79 -0.25
C THR A 13 -6.13 8.40 -0.84
N PRO A 14 -7.19 7.64 -0.57
CA PRO A 14 -7.33 6.28 -1.11
C PRO A 14 -7.20 6.20 -2.62
N ARG A 15 -7.75 7.19 -3.33
CA ARG A 15 -7.70 7.24 -4.79
C ARG A 15 -6.26 7.24 -5.31
N LYS A 16 -5.38 8.06 -4.71
CA LYS A 16 -3.97 8.15 -5.12
C LYS A 16 -3.21 6.86 -4.81
N ALA A 17 -3.48 6.26 -3.66
CA ALA A 17 -2.85 4.99 -3.28
C ALA A 17 -3.30 3.86 -4.20
N ARG A 18 -4.57 3.82 -4.59
CA ARG A 18 -5.09 2.79 -5.50
C ARG A 18 -4.41 2.81 -6.87
N LEU A 19 -4.06 3.98 -7.37
CA LEU A 19 -3.34 4.09 -8.63
C LEU A 19 -1.99 3.36 -8.57
N VAL A 20 -1.31 3.43 -7.43
CA VAL A 20 -0.02 2.78 -7.24
C VAL A 20 -0.17 1.28 -7.06
N VAL A 21 -1.11 0.83 -6.22
CA VAL A 21 -1.27 -0.62 -5.98
C VAL A 21 -1.74 -1.35 -7.24
N ASP A 22 -2.49 -0.68 -8.11
CA ASP A 22 -2.93 -1.29 -9.37
C ASP A 22 -1.75 -1.63 -10.29
N LEU A 23 -0.62 -0.95 -10.15
CA LEU A 23 0.56 -1.19 -10.96
C LEU A 23 1.27 -2.50 -10.61
N ILE A 24 1.11 -2.97 -9.38
CA ILE A 24 1.85 -4.15 -8.88
C ILE A 24 0.99 -5.39 -8.72
N ARG A 25 -0.31 -5.30 -8.97
CA ARG A 25 -1.21 -6.44 -8.78
C ARG A 25 -0.85 -7.57 -9.74
N ASN A 26 -0.75 -8.79 -9.20
CA ASN A 26 -0.40 -10.01 -9.94
C ASN A 26 1.00 -10.00 -10.57
N LYS A 27 1.89 -9.14 -10.06
CA LYS A 27 3.27 -9.09 -10.52
C LYS A 27 4.18 -9.87 -9.58
N ASP A 28 5.29 -10.37 -10.11
CA ASP A 28 6.32 -10.94 -9.25
C ASP A 28 6.85 -9.88 -8.29
N VAL A 29 7.26 -10.29 -7.10
CA VAL A 29 7.76 -9.34 -6.10
C VAL A 29 8.94 -8.54 -6.65
N ALA A 30 9.89 -9.18 -7.35
CA ALA A 30 11.04 -8.48 -7.92
C ALA A 30 10.60 -7.43 -8.94
N GLU A 31 9.66 -7.79 -9.82
CA GLU A 31 9.10 -6.88 -10.81
C GLU A 31 8.32 -5.75 -10.15
N ALA A 32 7.51 -6.07 -9.13
CA ALA A 32 6.74 -5.07 -8.39
C ALA A 32 7.65 -4.03 -7.73
N LYS A 33 8.74 -4.48 -7.10
CA LYS A 33 9.70 -3.57 -6.48
C LYS A 33 10.37 -2.66 -7.51
N ALA A 34 10.72 -3.20 -8.68
CA ALA A 34 11.30 -2.41 -9.76
C ALA A 34 10.33 -1.34 -10.27
N ILE A 35 9.07 -1.71 -10.46
CA ILE A 35 8.03 -0.77 -10.89
C ILE A 35 7.87 0.36 -9.86
N LEU A 36 7.82 0.01 -8.57
CA LEU A 36 7.67 1.01 -7.51
C LEU A 36 8.86 1.95 -7.42
N LYS A 37 10.08 1.45 -7.62
CA LYS A 37 11.27 2.29 -7.61
C LYS A 37 11.29 3.30 -8.75
N LEU A 38 10.72 2.94 -9.89
CA LEU A 38 10.68 3.81 -11.06
C LEU A 38 9.48 4.76 -11.07
N THR A 39 8.47 4.48 -10.26
CA THR A 39 7.26 5.30 -10.20
C THR A 39 7.47 6.48 -9.26
N ASN A 40 7.24 7.68 -9.76
CA ASN A 40 7.44 8.90 -8.99
C ASN A 40 6.10 9.44 -8.46
N LYS A 41 5.58 8.80 -7.43
CA LYS A 41 4.33 9.21 -6.77
C LYS A 41 4.52 9.15 -5.25
N MET A 42 3.79 10.00 -4.54
CA MET A 42 3.89 10.06 -3.07
C MET A 42 3.55 8.74 -2.40
N ALA A 43 2.55 8.03 -2.91
CA ALA A 43 2.13 6.75 -2.34
C ALA A 43 3.12 5.61 -2.58
N THR A 44 4.01 5.74 -3.55
CA THR A 44 4.94 4.68 -3.95
C THR A 44 5.81 4.21 -2.80
N GLU A 45 6.33 5.13 -2.02
CA GLU A 45 7.22 4.81 -0.90
C GLU A 45 6.50 3.98 0.16
N VAL A 46 5.26 4.34 0.48
CA VAL A 46 4.45 3.61 1.46
C VAL A 46 4.14 2.20 0.96
N VAL A 47 3.72 2.09 -0.31
CA VAL A 47 3.40 0.78 -0.91
C VAL A 47 4.63 -0.11 -0.95
N LEU A 48 5.80 0.45 -1.27
CA LEU A 48 7.06 -0.30 -1.28
C LEU A 48 7.40 -0.83 0.12
N LYS A 49 7.20 -0.02 1.16
CA LYS A 49 7.43 -0.45 2.54
C LYS A 49 6.49 -1.59 2.94
N VAL A 50 5.22 -1.50 2.56
CA VAL A 50 4.24 -2.55 2.85
C VAL A 50 4.62 -3.85 2.12
N LEU A 51 5.02 -3.73 0.86
CA LEU A 51 5.47 -4.89 0.08
C LEU A 51 6.70 -5.55 0.71
N ASN A 52 7.68 -4.76 1.13
CA ASN A 52 8.86 -5.29 1.82
C ASN A 52 8.50 -5.98 3.13
N SER A 53 7.55 -5.42 3.88
CA SER A 53 7.05 -6.04 5.12
C SER A 53 6.36 -7.37 4.85
N ALA A 54 5.54 -7.45 3.81
CA ALA A 54 4.87 -8.69 3.43
C ALA A 54 5.89 -9.77 3.04
N CYS A 55 6.91 -9.40 2.29
CA CYS A 55 7.99 -10.32 1.92
C CYS A 55 8.78 -10.79 3.14
N ALA A 56 9.09 -9.90 4.07
CA ALA A 56 9.78 -10.26 5.30
C ALA A 56 8.93 -11.21 6.14
N ASN A 57 7.63 -10.97 6.24
CA ASN A 57 6.71 -11.86 6.94
C ASN A 57 6.70 -13.26 6.30
N ALA A 58 6.71 -13.31 4.97
CA ALA A 58 6.73 -14.58 4.25
C ALA A 58 8.00 -15.38 4.54
N GLU A 59 9.16 -14.72 4.51
CA GLU A 59 10.45 -15.39 4.75
C GLU A 59 10.63 -15.82 6.20
N HIS A 60 10.35 -14.92 7.15
CA HIS A 60 10.63 -15.16 8.56
C HIS A 60 9.57 -15.99 9.27
N ASN A 61 8.31 -15.80 8.95
CA ASN A 61 7.23 -16.48 9.65
C ASN A 61 6.80 -17.79 9.00
N TYR A 62 6.96 -17.91 7.69
CA TYR A 62 6.45 -19.04 6.92
C TYR A 62 7.52 -19.74 6.09
N ASN A 63 8.77 -19.31 6.18
CA ASN A 63 9.91 -19.91 5.45
C ASN A 63 9.67 -20.01 3.94
N MET A 64 8.99 -19.04 3.38
CA MET A 64 8.76 -19.00 1.94
C MET A 64 9.99 -18.53 1.20
N ASP A 65 10.17 -19.04 -0.03
CA ASP A 65 11.28 -18.63 -0.89
C ASP A 65 10.96 -17.26 -1.50
N SER A 66 11.80 -16.28 -1.20
CA SER A 66 11.62 -14.91 -1.69
C SER A 66 11.64 -14.81 -3.20
N ASN A 67 12.33 -15.72 -3.89
CA ASN A 67 12.38 -15.71 -5.35
C ASN A 67 11.12 -16.24 -6.01
N SER A 68 10.26 -16.91 -5.25
CA SER A 68 9.01 -17.49 -5.74
C SER A 68 7.79 -16.66 -5.39
N LEU A 69 7.96 -15.52 -4.73
CA LEU A 69 6.83 -14.71 -4.28
C LEU A 69 6.27 -13.84 -5.39
N PHE A 70 4.95 -13.68 -5.37
CA PHE A 70 4.26 -12.73 -6.23
C PHE A 70 3.19 -12.00 -5.42
N VAL A 71 2.77 -10.84 -5.91
CA VAL A 71 1.71 -10.07 -5.27
C VAL A 71 0.37 -10.69 -5.67
N LYS A 72 -0.20 -11.46 -4.76
CA LYS A 72 -1.48 -12.14 -4.99
C LYS A 72 -2.64 -11.17 -4.92
N GLU A 73 -2.65 -10.35 -3.87
CA GLU A 73 -3.68 -9.35 -3.65
C GLU A 73 -3.04 -8.08 -3.14
N CYS A 74 -3.54 -6.97 -3.59
CA CYS A 74 -3.22 -5.67 -3.00
C CYS A 74 -4.42 -4.77 -3.16
N TYR A 75 -4.76 -4.06 -2.10
CA TYR A 75 -5.92 -3.18 -2.12
C TYR A 75 -5.73 -2.06 -1.09
N VAL A 76 -6.54 -1.04 -1.29
CA VAL A 76 -6.56 0.13 -0.41
C VAL A 76 -7.99 0.29 0.07
N THR A 77 -8.14 0.42 1.39
CA THR A 77 -9.44 0.70 2.00
C THR A 77 -9.42 2.11 2.58
N ASP A 78 -10.61 2.70 2.74
CA ASP A 78 -10.72 4.01 3.35
C ASP A 78 -10.38 3.93 4.83
N GLY A 79 -9.54 4.86 5.27
CA GLY A 79 -9.22 5.00 6.69
C GLY A 79 -10.05 6.09 7.33
N ILE A 80 -9.59 6.54 8.48
CA ILE A 80 -10.26 7.58 9.24
C ILE A 80 -10.19 8.90 8.47
N ARG A 81 -11.31 9.64 8.46
CA ARG A 81 -11.35 10.99 7.91
C ARG A 81 -11.17 11.97 9.05
N MET A 82 -10.11 12.77 8.97
CA MET A 82 -9.82 13.79 9.96
C MET A 82 -10.39 15.12 9.49
N LYS A 83 -11.29 15.69 10.30
CA LYS A 83 -11.87 17.01 10.00
C LYS A 83 -10.95 18.09 10.55
N ARG A 84 -10.68 19.10 9.76
CA ARG A 84 -9.87 20.26 10.16
C ARG A 84 -10.60 21.52 9.79
N MET A 85 -10.53 22.52 10.67
CA MET A 85 -11.10 23.83 10.42
C MET A 85 -10.07 24.68 9.68
N LEU A 86 -10.48 25.24 8.54
CA LEU A 86 -9.65 26.15 7.78
C LEU A 86 -10.23 27.56 7.92
N PRO A 87 -9.52 28.51 8.56
CA PRO A 87 -10.01 29.88 8.65
C PRO A 87 -10.17 30.53 7.26
N ARG A 88 -11.29 31.18 7.07
CA ARG A 88 -11.59 31.94 5.84
C ARG A 88 -11.76 33.41 6.18
N ALA A 89 -11.84 34.25 5.16
CA ALA A 89 -12.05 35.68 5.32
C ALA A 89 -13.33 35.97 6.13
N LYS A 90 -13.36 37.06 6.85
CA LYS A 90 -14.49 37.51 7.68
C LYS A 90 -14.79 36.58 8.86
N GLY A 91 -13.77 35.89 9.38
CA GLY A 91 -13.91 35.06 10.56
C GLY A 91 -14.68 33.75 10.35
N ARG A 92 -15.05 33.43 9.12
CA ARG A 92 -15.72 32.16 8.81
C ARG A 92 -14.68 31.06 8.70
N GLY A 93 -14.98 29.88 9.24
CA GLY A 93 -14.16 28.70 9.07
C GLY A 93 -14.84 27.70 8.15
N ASP A 94 -14.07 27.10 7.27
CA ASP A 94 -14.53 25.95 6.47
C ASP A 94 -13.96 24.68 7.07
N VAL A 95 -14.75 23.60 7.06
CA VAL A 95 -14.29 22.30 7.50
C VAL A 95 -13.73 21.56 6.30
N ILE A 96 -12.46 21.18 6.37
CA ILE A 96 -11.84 20.33 5.37
C ILE A 96 -11.64 18.94 5.95
N GLN A 97 -11.78 17.93 5.10
CA GLN A 97 -11.57 16.54 5.50
C GLN A 97 -10.22 16.07 4.98
N LYS A 98 -9.37 15.63 5.89
CA LYS A 98 -8.13 14.98 5.51
C LYS A 98 -8.36 13.48 5.50
N ARG A 99 -8.29 12.88 4.33
CA ARG A 99 -8.55 11.46 4.17
C ARG A 99 -7.27 10.67 4.46
N THR A 100 -7.47 9.50 5.05
CA THR A 100 -6.41 8.52 5.21
C THR A 100 -6.85 7.23 4.54
N CYS A 101 -5.92 6.32 4.38
CA CYS A 101 -6.21 5.01 3.80
C CYS A 101 -5.41 3.93 4.51
N ASN A 102 -5.85 2.69 4.30
CA ASN A 102 -5.14 1.51 4.76
C ASN A 102 -4.68 0.74 3.53
N VAL A 103 -3.40 0.43 3.45
CA VAL A 103 -2.82 -0.29 2.32
C VAL A 103 -2.52 -1.72 2.76
N THR A 104 -3.05 -2.69 2.03
CA THR A 104 -2.84 -4.12 2.31
C THR A 104 -2.18 -4.77 1.11
N VAL A 105 -1.14 -5.54 1.37
CA VAL A 105 -0.46 -6.35 0.34
C VAL A 105 -0.38 -7.78 0.83
N VAL A 106 -0.84 -8.71 0.02
CA VAL A 106 -0.75 -10.15 0.28
C VAL A 106 0.17 -10.75 -0.77
N VAL A 107 1.20 -11.45 -0.31
CA VAL A 107 2.12 -12.17 -1.19
C VAL A 107 1.95 -13.67 -0.99
N ALA A 108 2.19 -14.44 -2.03
CA ALA A 108 2.10 -15.89 -2.00
C ALA A 108 3.20 -16.48 -2.86
N GLU A 109 3.54 -17.75 -2.61
CA GLU A 109 4.46 -18.46 -3.47
C GLU A 109 3.77 -18.86 -4.76
N LYS A 110 4.49 -18.77 -5.87
CA LYS A 110 4.00 -19.31 -7.13
C LYS A 110 3.94 -20.82 -7.06
N GLU A 111 2.88 -21.38 -7.60
CA GLU A 111 2.79 -22.83 -7.73
C GLU A 111 3.82 -23.29 -8.75
N SER A 112 4.64 -24.26 -8.36
CA SER A 112 5.55 -24.90 -9.29
C SER A 112 4.78 -25.92 -10.11
N LYS A 113 4.92 -25.80 -11.39
CA LYS A 113 4.33 -26.78 -12.30
C LYS A 113 5.35 -27.86 -12.63
#